data_ed02507494add08ba52b0ab5a3e830c9
#
_entry.id   ed02507494add08ba52b0ab5a3e830c9
#
_cell.length_a   1.000
_cell.length_b   1.000
_cell.length_c   1.000
_cell.angle_alpha   90.00
_cell.angle_beta   90.00
_cell.angle_gamma   90.00
#
_symmetry.space_group_name_H-M   'P 1'
#
loop_
_entity.id
_entity.type
_entity.pdbx_description
1 polymer ?
#
loop_
_entity_poly.entity_id
_entity_poly.type
_entity_poly.pdbx_seq_one_letter_code
_entity_poly.pdbx_strand_id
1 'polypeptide(L)'
;MSTGFAETLRTIRLERKLSQQQLAGKLFVDRSSIAHWENGSRVPNALMINRISKALNVDVGTLLNAITGEENDPPHIIVIEDEQVILNGEIAALTKMLPGINIKGFTSPDEALAFASENKVGIAFTDIELGSMSGIDFCKKLLAISPYTNVIFLTAFPDYSIDAWSTGASGFMVKPLTTDNVKKQFSLLRYPVSGIKLNVLSDADN
;
A
#
# COMPACT_ATOMS: atom_id res chain seq x y z
N MET A 1 -13.72 16.37 17.94
CA MET A 1 -14.62 15.89 16.87
C MET A 1 -13.75 15.12 15.89
N SER A 2 -14.02 13.85 15.67
CA SER A 2 -13.13 12.96 14.89
C SER A 2 -13.28 13.23 13.39
N THR A 3 -12.68 14.32 12.90
CA THR A 3 -12.60 14.64 11.46
C THR A 3 -11.79 13.60 10.68
N GLY A 4 -10.82 12.97 11.32
CA GLY A 4 -9.93 12.01 10.69
C GLY A 4 -10.61 10.75 10.14
N PHE A 5 -11.43 10.06 10.97
CA PHE A 5 -12.12 8.84 10.52
C PHE A 5 -13.12 9.11 9.38
N ALA A 6 -13.91 10.18 9.51
CA ALA A 6 -14.91 10.54 8.51
C ALA A 6 -14.28 10.80 7.14
N GLU A 7 -13.19 11.56 7.12
CA GLU A 7 -12.44 11.87 5.90
C GLU A 7 -11.73 10.62 5.34
N THR A 8 -11.11 9.84 6.21
CA THR A 8 -10.43 8.58 5.82
C THR A 8 -11.42 7.60 5.18
N LEU A 9 -12.57 7.35 5.82
CA LEU A 9 -13.60 6.46 5.29
C LEU A 9 -14.09 6.93 3.91
N ARG A 10 -14.39 8.22 3.78
CA ARG A 10 -14.84 8.81 2.52
C ARG A 10 -13.80 8.67 1.42
N THR A 11 -12.53 8.96 1.71
CA THR A 11 -11.42 8.88 0.76
C THR A 11 -11.26 7.45 0.26
N ILE A 12 -11.16 6.47 1.16
CA ILE A 12 -10.98 5.06 0.79
C ILE A 12 -12.18 4.55 -0.04
N ARG A 13 -13.40 4.91 0.33
CA ARG A 13 -14.59 4.54 -0.45
C ARG A 13 -14.54 5.08 -1.87
N LEU A 14 -14.14 6.34 -2.04
CA LEU A 14 -14.04 6.99 -3.36
C LEU A 14 -12.92 6.37 -4.20
N GLU A 15 -11.77 6.05 -3.61
CA GLU A 15 -10.67 5.32 -4.26
C GLU A 15 -11.13 3.95 -4.77
N ARG A 16 -12.03 3.28 -4.02
CA ARG A 16 -12.67 2.02 -4.42
C ARG A 16 -13.82 2.22 -5.40
N LYS A 17 -14.08 3.45 -5.85
CA LYS A 17 -15.16 3.82 -6.79
C LYS A 17 -16.54 3.36 -6.32
N LEU A 18 -16.76 3.33 -5.00
CA LEU A 18 -18.04 2.94 -4.41
C LEU A 18 -18.89 4.17 -4.07
N SER A 19 -20.19 4.11 -4.37
CA SER A 19 -21.16 5.06 -3.81
C SER A 19 -21.45 4.71 -2.34
N GLN A 20 -22.00 5.66 -1.57
CA GLN A 20 -22.47 5.39 -0.20
C GLN A 20 -23.48 4.24 -0.16
N GLN A 21 -24.36 4.16 -1.15
CA GLN A 21 -25.35 3.09 -1.26
C GLN A 21 -24.71 1.72 -1.50
N GLN A 22 -23.68 1.66 -2.35
CA GLN A 22 -22.96 0.41 -2.62
C GLN A 22 -22.17 -0.07 -1.40
N LEU A 23 -21.51 0.85 -0.67
CA LEU A 23 -20.83 0.49 0.56
C LEU A 23 -21.83 0.03 1.64
N ALA A 24 -22.95 0.71 1.77
CA ALA A 24 -24.03 0.34 2.69
C ALA A 24 -24.54 -1.09 2.42
N GLY A 25 -24.76 -1.42 1.14
CA GLY A 25 -25.16 -2.77 0.73
C GLY A 25 -24.11 -3.84 1.11
N LYS A 26 -22.82 -3.56 0.92
CA LYS A 26 -21.74 -4.48 1.33
C LYS A 26 -21.68 -4.70 2.84
N LEU A 27 -22.05 -3.71 3.62
CA LEU A 27 -22.01 -3.75 5.08
C LEU A 27 -23.33 -4.21 5.71
N PHE A 28 -24.39 -4.35 4.90
CA PHE A 28 -25.75 -4.64 5.35
C PHE A 28 -26.26 -3.60 6.36
N VAL A 29 -26.09 -2.32 6.02
CA VAL A 29 -26.57 -1.16 6.78
C VAL A 29 -27.32 -0.19 5.87
N ASP A 30 -28.03 0.78 6.45
CA ASP A 30 -28.66 1.85 5.69
C ASP A 30 -27.64 2.85 5.14
N ARG A 31 -27.93 3.43 3.97
CA ARG A 31 -27.09 4.49 3.39
C ARG A 31 -26.86 5.64 4.36
N SER A 32 -27.87 5.98 5.19
CA SER A 32 -27.77 7.02 6.20
C SER A 32 -26.67 6.75 7.23
N SER A 33 -26.39 5.48 7.57
CA SER A 33 -25.28 5.10 8.45
C SER A 33 -23.95 5.51 7.85
N ILE A 34 -23.74 5.23 6.57
CA ILE A 34 -22.51 5.65 5.86
C ILE A 34 -22.40 7.18 5.84
N ALA A 35 -23.49 7.88 5.54
CA ALA A 35 -23.52 9.35 5.54
C ALA A 35 -23.18 9.93 6.93
N HIS A 36 -23.68 9.35 8.02
CA HIS A 36 -23.36 9.75 9.38
C HIS A 36 -21.90 9.50 9.75
N TRP A 37 -21.31 8.41 9.29
CA TRP A 37 -19.89 8.12 9.51
C TRP A 37 -18.99 9.07 8.73
N GLU A 38 -19.32 9.37 7.47
CA GLU A 38 -18.54 10.23 6.59
C GLU A 38 -18.70 11.74 6.89
N ASN A 39 -19.73 12.15 7.60
CA ASN A 39 -19.86 13.53 8.08
C ASN A 39 -19.41 13.70 9.54
N GLY A 40 -18.93 12.63 10.20
CA GLY A 40 -18.40 12.67 11.54
C GLY A 40 -19.45 12.77 12.65
N SER A 41 -20.76 12.71 12.33
CA SER A 41 -21.83 12.79 13.33
C SER A 41 -21.95 11.52 14.18
N ARG A 42 -21.42 10.40 13.69
CA ARG A 42 -21.31 9.12 14.41
C ARG A 42 -20.01 8.40 14.05
N VAL A 43 -19.48 7.63 15.01
CA VAL A 43 -18.37 6.69 14.80
C VAL A 43 -18.93 5.28 14.88
N PRO A 44 -18.60 4.37 13.94
CA PRO A 44 -19.01 2.98 14.02
C PRO A 44 -18.37 2.27 15.22
N ASN A 45 -19.02 1.24 15.75
CA ASN A 45 -18.43 0.40 16.80
C ASN A 45 -17.30 -0.50 16.25
N ALA A 46 -16.52 -1.12 17.13
CA ALA A 46 -15.35 -1.93 16.75
C ALA A 46 -15.70 -3.08 15.79
N LEU A 47 -16.87 -3.74 15.98
CA LEU A 47 -17.32 -4.79 15.07
C LEU A 47 -17.58 -4.25 13.66
N MET A 48 -18.19 -3.07 13.57
CA MET A 48 -18.47 -2.43 12.28
C MET A 48 -17.18 -1.93 11.61
N ILE A 49 -16.20 -1.41 12.38
CA ILE A 49 -14.90 -1.02 11.86
C ILE A 49 -14.20 -2.22 11.18
N ASN A 50 -14.25 -3.40 11.83
CA ASN A 50 -13.71 -4.62 11.24
C ASN A 50 -14.45 -5.03 9.94
N ARG A 51 -15.78 -4.87 9.89
CA ARG A 51 -16.57 -5.12 8.68
C ARG A 51 -16.23 -4.13 7.56
N ILE A 52 -16.06 -2.84 7.90
CA ILE A 52 -15.63 -1.79 6.96
C ILE A 52 -14.25 -2.12 6.41
N SER A 53 -13.29 -2.48 7.26
CA SER A 53 -11.94 -2.90 6.89
C SER A 53 -11.97 -4.03 5.84
N LYS A 54 -12.73 -5.09 6.09
CA LYS A 54 -12.90 -6.21 5.16
C LYS A 54 -13.60 -5.80 3.86
N ALA A 55 -14.68 -5.01 3.94
CA ALA A 55 -15.47 -4.61 2.78
C ALA A 55 -14.70 -3.68 1.83
N LEU A 56 -13.81 -2.85 2.40
CA LEU A 56 -12.96 -1.91 1.65
C LEU A 56 -11.56 -2.47 1.37
N ASN A 57 -11.24 -3.64 1.92
CA ASN A 57 -9.92 -4.27 1.84
C ASN A 57 -8.82 -3.31 2.30
N VAL A 58 -8.91 -2.85 3.54
CA VAL A 58 -8.00 -1.91 4.21
C VAL A 58 -7.64 -2.46 5.59
N ASP A 59 -6.42 -2.17 6.05
CA ASP A 59 -6.02 -2.54 7.41
C ASP A 59 -6.92 -1.90 8.47
N VAL A 60 -7.37 -2.68 9.44
CA VAL A 60 -8.25 -2.21 10.53
C VAL A 60 -7.56 -1.14 11.38
N GLY A 61 -6.24 -1.22 11.55
CA GLY A 61 -5.44 -0.22 12.25
C GLY A 61 -5.54 1.16 11.59
N THR A 62 -5.57 1.24 10.26
CA THR A 62 -5.77 2.49 9.53
C THR A 62 -7.07 3.19 9.92
N LEU A 63 -8.14 2.43 10.09
CA LEU A 63 -9.44 2.99 10.51
C LEU A 63 -9.48 3.33 11.99
N LEU A 64 -8.86 2.51 12.85
CA LEU A 64 -8.79 2.76 14.30
C LEU A 64 -7.98 4.01 14.60
N ASN A 65 -6.84 4.16 13.97
CA ASN A 65 -5.97 5.32 14.19
C ASN A 65 -6.61 6.63 13.70
N ALA A 66 -7.38 6.57 12.63
CA ALA A 66 -8.18 7.71 12.19
C ALA A 66 -9.25 8.11 13.22
N ILE A 67 -9.66 7.20 14.14
CA ILE A 67 -10.58 7.50 15.25
C ILE A 67 -9.82 8.09 16.45
N THR A 68 -8.68 7.50 16.81
CA THR A 68 -7.90 7.92 18.00
C THR A 68 -7.15 9.22 17.77
N GLY A 69 -6.95 9.62 16.53
CA GLY A 69 -6.14 10.79 16.18
C GLY A 69 -4.63 10.54 16.38
N GLU A 70 -4.25 9.28 16.61
CA GLU A 70 -2.83 8.93 16.59
C GLU A 70 -2.30 9.16 15.19
N GLU A 71 -1.44 10.13 15.03
CA GLU A 71 -0.67 10.33 13.81
C GLU A 71 0.17 9.09 13.60
N ASN A 72 -0.33 8.17 12.78
CA ASN A 72 0.55 7.14 12.28
C ASN A 72 1.51 7.79 11.31
N ASP A 73 2.78 7.54 11.51
CA ASP A 73 3.75 7.67 10.45
C ASP A 73 3.17 7.02 9.19
N PRO A 74 3.20 7.73 8.06
CA PRO A 74 2.73 7.15 6.80
C PRO A 74 3.47 5.83 6.60
N PRO A 75 2.78 4.79 6.11
CA PRO A 75 3.40 3.49 5.97
C PRO A 75 4.62 3.60 5.05
N HIS A 76 5.71 2.94 5.45
CA HIS A 76 6.95 2.95 4.70
C HIS A 76 6.79 2.31 3.32
N ILE A 77 7.52 2.83 2.36
CA ILE A 77 7.87 2.10 1.14
C ILE A 77 9.24 1.46 1.38
N ILE A 78 9.37 0.17 1.13
CA ILE A 78 10.65 -0.50 1.17
C ILE A 78 11.05 -1.00 -0.21
N VAL A 79 12.36 -1.02 -0.46
CA VAL A 79 12.96 -1.53 -1.69
C VAL A 79 13.99 -2.58 -1.31
N ILE A 80 13.89 -3.77 -1.89
CA ILE A 80 14.78 -4.89 -1.62
C ILE A 80 15.49 -5.28 -2.92
N GLU A 81 16.80 -5.12 -2.92
CA GLU A 81 17.68 -5.32 -4.07
C GLU A 81 19.09 -5.63 -3.55
N ASP A 82 19.68 -6.77 -3.86
CA ASP A 82 20.96 -7.21 -3.30
C ASP A 82 22.17 -6.43 -3.84
N GLU A 83 22.03 -5.81 -5.02
CA GLU A 83 23.06 -4.93 -5.57
C GLU A 83 22.90 -3.48 -5.07
N GLN A 84 23.81 -3.02 -4.20
CA GLN A 84 23.76 -1.68 -3.59
C GLN A 84 23.65 -0.53 -4.62
N VAL A 85 24.30 -0.66 -5.77
CA VAL A 85 24.30 0.37 -6.82
C VAL A 85 22.91 0.48 -7.46
N ILE A 86 22.27 -0.66 -7.73
CA ILE A 86 20.93 -0.73 -8.29
C ILE A 86 19.93 -0.21 -7.26
N LEU A 87 20.00 -0.67 -6.01
CA LEU A 87 19.17 -0.21 -4.90
C LEU A 87 19.19 1.30 -4.76
N ASN A 88 20.37 1.92 -4.77
CA ASN A 88 20.50 3.37 -4.66
C ASN A 88 19.82 4.10 -5.82
N GLY A 89 19.94 3.57 -7.05
CA GLY A 89 19.29 4.09 -8.23
C GLY A 89 17.77 4.03 -8.16
N GLU A 90 17.23 2.90 -7.69
CA GLU A 90 15.78 2.68 -7.50
C GLU A 90 15.20 3.61 -6.42
N ILE A 91 15.89 3.74 -5.28
CA ILE A 91 15.50 4.66 -4.21
C ILE A 91 15.49 6.10 -4.73
N ALA A 92 16.53 6.53 -5.44
CA ALA A 92 16.62 7.88 -6.00
C ALA A 92 15.48 8.15 -6.98
N ALA A 93 15.16 7.19 -7.85
CA ALA A 93 14.06 7.31 -8.80
C ALA A 93 12.71 7.40 -8.08
N LEU A 94 12.44 6.53 -7.12
CA LEU A 94 11.20 6.55 -6.34
C LEU A 94 11.07 7.81 -5.49
N THR A 95 12.15 8.30 -4.87
CA THR A 95 12.12 9.54 -4.07
C THR A 95 11.77 10.74 -4.93
N LYS A 96 12.26 10.79 -6.18
CA LYS A 96 11.90 11.84 -7.12
C LYS A 96 10.42 11.79 -7.52
N MET A 97 9.86 10.58 -7.67
CA MET A 97 8.46 10.38 -8.06
C MET A 97 7.48 10.58 -6.89
N LEU A 98 7.94 10.34 -5.67
CA LEU A 98 7.13 10.31 -4.44
C LEU A 98 7.73 11.23 -3.37
N PRO A 99 7.76 12.54 -3.60
CA PRO A 99 8.37 13.47 -2.64
C PRO A 99 7.63 13.45 -1.30
N GLY A 100 8.41 13.44 -0.22
CA GLY A 100 7.89 13.41 1.16
C GLY A 100 7.49 12.03 1.68
N ILE A 101 7.66 10.97 0.89
CA ILE A 101 7.40 9.60 1.33
C ILE A 101 8.71 9.00 1.87
N ASN A 102 8.60 8.29 3.01
CA ASN A 102 9.73 7.59 3.59
C ASN A 102 10.00 6.29 2.83
N ILE A 103 11.09 6.26 2.06
CA ILE A 103 11.53 5.11 1.27
C ILE A 103 12.80 4.56 1.89
N LYS A 104 12.79 3.28 2.24
CA LYS A 104 13.93 2.60 2.86
C LYS A 104 14.40 1.43 2.01
N GLY A 105 15.70 1.36 1.76
CA GLY A 105 16.32 0.28 0.98
C GLY A 105 16.97 -0.77 1.86
N PHE A 106 16.98 -2.01 1.37
CA PHE A 106 17.62 -3.16 2.01
C PHE A 106 18.34 -4.00 0.97
N THR A 107 19.59 -4.33 1.23
CA THR A 107 20.33 -5.32 0.43
C THR A 107 20.16 -6.74 1.00
N SER A 108 19.63 -6.86 2.21
CA SER A 108 19.33 -8.13 2.86
C SER A 108 17.81 -8.31 3.02
N PRO A 109 17.22 -9.37 2.44
CA PRO A 109 15.82 -9.70 2.65
C PRO A 109 15.47 -9.94 4.12
N ASP A 110 16.40 -10.52 4.92
CA ASP A 110 16.15 -10.78 6.34
C ASP A 110 16.08 -9.47 7.14
N GLU A 111 16.91 -8.47 6.83
CA GLU A 111 16.82 -7.14 7.45
C GLU A 111 15.51 -6.44 7.09
N ALA A 112 15.05 -6.58 5.85
CA ALA A 112 13.76 -6.05 5.42
C ALA A 112 12.58 -6.70 6.16
N LEU A 113 12.63 -8.02 6.39
CA LEU A 113 11.62 -8.74 7.19
C LEU A 113 11.64 -8.31 8.65
N ALA A 114 12.83 -8.16 9.26
CA ALA A 114 12.97 -7.65 10.62
C ALA A 114 12.37 -6.24 10.72
N PHE A 115 12.67 -5.36 9.79
CA PHE A 115 12.08 -4.03 9.74
C PHE A 115 10.56 -4.07 9.63
N ALA A 116 10.00 -4.91 8.76
CA ALA A 116 8.56 -5.03 8.55
C ALA A 116 7.82 -5.63 9.76
N SER A 117 8.52 -6.36 10.65
CA SER A 117 7.94 -6.85 11.90
C SER A 117 7.72 -5.75 12.96
N GLU A 118 8.46 -4.66 12.86
CA GLU A 118 8.43 -3.54 13.81
C GLU A 118 7.77 -2.28 13.24
N ASN A 119 7.64 -2.21 11.91
CA ASN A 119 7.18 -1.02 11.21
C ASN A 119 6.05 -1.35 10.23
N LYS A 120 5.16 -0.37 10.02
CA LYS A 120 4.11 -0.50 9.04
C LYS A 120 4.65 -0.30 7.63
N VAL A 121 4.61 -1.35 6.82
CA VAL A 121 5.02 -1.31 5.41
C VAL A 121 3.78 -1.30 4.52
N GLY A 122 3.60 -0.24 3.74
CA GLY A 122 2.48 -0.11 2.81
C GLY A 122 2.77 -0.69 1.42
N ILE A 123 4.01 -0.50 0.95
CA ILE A 123 4.48 -1.00 -0.35
C ILE A 123 5.89 -1.56 -0.19
N ALA A 124 6.13 -2.72 -0.78
CA ALA A 124 7.45 -3.31 -0.92
C ALA A 124 7.76 -3.55 -2.40
N PHE A 125 8.81 -2.93 -2.91
CA PHE A 125 9.40 -3.28 -4.19
C PHE A 125 10.50 -4.31 -3.94
N THR A 126 10.50 -5.41 -4.67
CA THR A 126 11.50 -6.46 -4.47
C THR A 126 11.94 -7.05 -5.81
N ASP A 127 13.25 -7.23 -6.00
CA ASP A 127 13.70 -8.09 -7.08
C ASP A 127 13.29 -9.54 -6.79
N ILE A 128 13.28 -10.37 -7.82
CA ILE A 128 13.03 -11.80 -7.71
C ILE A 128 14.33 -12.54 -7.37
N GLU A 129 15.45 -12.11 -7.93
CA GLU A 129 16.75 -12.69 -7.67
C GLU A 129 17.49 -11.85 -6.62
N LEU A 130 17.51 -12.33 -5.36
CA LEU A 130 18.10 -11.66 -4.21
C LEU A 130 19.17 -12.54 -3.54
N GLY A 131 20.17 -12.95 -4.24
CA GLY A 131 21.33 -13.67 -3.72
C GLY A 131 21.08 -14.74 -2.63
N SER A 132 20.69 -14.32 -1.42
CA SER A 132 20.50 -15.21 -0.26
C SER A 132 19.09 -15.83 -0.15
N MET A 133 18.08 -15.21 -0.75
CA MET A 133 16.66 -15.64 -0.71
C MET A 133 16.01 -15.23 -2.02
N SER A 134 15.08 -16.03 -2.55
CA SER A 134 14.29 -15.57 -3.70
C SER A 134 13.30 -14.49 -3.28
N GLY A 135 13.05 -13.48 -4.14
CA GLY A 135 12.03 -12.47 -3.90
C GLY A 135 10.62 -13.08 -3.75
N ILE A 136 10.38 -14.24 -4.36
CA ILE A 136 9.14 -15.00 -4.20
C ILE A 136 8.98 -15.49 -2.76
N ASP A 137 10.02 -16.06 -2.17
CA ASP A 137 9.99 -16.50 -0.77
C ASP A 137 9.97 -15.34 0.20
N PHE A 138 10.68 -14.25 -0.11
CA PHE A 138 10.57 -12.99 0.61
C PHE A 138 9.13 -12.48 0.64
N CYS A 139 8.47 -12.41 -0.52
CA CYS A 139 7.06 -11.99 -0.64
C CYS A 139 6.14 -12.81 0.28
N LYS A 140 6.25 -14.14 0.25
CA LYS A 140 5.43 -15.03 1.10
C LYS A 140 5.67 -14.76 2.59
N LYS A 141 6.93 -14.62 3.02
CA LYS A 141 7.30 -14.29 4.40
C LYS A 141 6.79 -12.91 4.82
N LEU A 142 6.96 -11.91 3.96
CA LEU A 142 6.49 -10.55 4.23
C LEU A 142 4.97 -10.49 4.39
N LEU A 143 4.22 -11.16 3.51
CA LEU A 143 2.76 -11.19 3.58
C LEU A 143 2.25 -12.00 4.79
N ALA A 144 3.02 -12.94 5.32
CA ALA A 144 2.71 -13.61 6.59
C ALA A 144 2.86 -12.67 7.80
N ILE A 145 3.83 -11.74 7.76
CA ILE A 145 4.06 -10.72 8.81
C ILE A 145 3.09 -9.56 8.65
N SER A 146 2.96 -9.04 7.44
CA SER A 146 2.16 -7.86 7.10
C SER A 146 1.22 -8.14 5.92
N PRO A 147 0.04 -8.72 6.18
CA PRO A 147 -0.88 -9.20 5.13
C PRO A 147 -1.45 -8.12 4.21
N TYR A 148 -1.36 -6.86 4.61
CA TYR A 148 -1.86 -5.70 3.88
C TYR A 148 -0.77 -4.91 3.14
N THR A 149 0.45 -5.43 3.09
CA THR A 149 1.52 -4.85 2.28
C THR A 149 1.27 -5.13 0.79
N ASN A 150 1.37 -4.10 -0.03
CA ASN A 150 1.38 -4.26 -1.48
C ASN A 150 2.80 -4.64 -1.92
N VAL A 151 3.01 -5.90 -2.26
CA VAL A 151 4.30 -6.34 -2.83
C VAL A 151 4.25 -6.16 -4.34
N ILE A 152 5.25 -5.49 -4.88
CA ILE A 152 5.45 -5.25 -6.31
C ILE A 152 6.81 -5.82 -6.68
N PHE A 153 6.82 -6.86 -7.51
CA PHE A 153 8.06 -7.36 -8.06
C PHE A 153 8.65 -6.38 -9.08
N LEU A 154 9.93 -6.12 -8.98
CA LEU A 154 10.70 -5.27 -9.89
C LEU A 154 11.90 -6.04 -10.36
N THR A 155 11.87 -6.59 -11.57
CA THR A 155 12.90 -7.52 -12.07
C THR A 155 13.27 -7.23 -13.51
N ALA A 156 14.48 -7.64 -13.90
CA ALA A 156 14.91 -7.66 -15.29
C ALA A 156 14.33 -8.85 -16.09
N PHE A 157 13.73 -9.84 -15.40
CA PHE A 157 13.33 -11.12 -16.00
C PHE A 157 11.80 -11.27 -16.03
N PRO A 158 11.16 -11.00 -17.18
CA PRO A 158 9.69 -11.07 -17.30
C PRO A 158 9.11 -12.49 -17.17
N ASP A 159 9.92 -13.52 -17.37
CA ASP A 159 9.48 -14.93 -17.36
C ASP A 159 8.98 -15.41 -15.98
N TYR A 160 9.41 -14.75 -14.91
CA TYR A 160 8.96 -15.05 -13.54
C TYR A 160 7.56 -14.53 -13.19
N SER A 161 6.88 -13.87 -14.12
CA SER A 161 5.58 -13.24 -13.85
C SER A 161 4.52 -14.21 -13.32
N ILE A 162 4.49 -15.45 -13.83
CA ILE A 162 3.51 -16.47 -13.42
C ILE A 162 3.73 -16.87 -11.94
N ASP A 163 4.97 -17.14 -11.57
CA ASP A 163 5.33 -17.53 -10.20
C ASP A 163 5.09 -16.39 -9.22
N ALA A 164 5.41 -15.15 -9.63
CA ALA A 164 5.16 -13.95 -8.87
C ALA A 164 3.66 -13.78 -8.50
N TRP A 165 2.76 -13.98 -9.48
CA TRP A 165 1.31 -13.85 -9.22
C TRP A 165 0.78 -14.90 -8.25
N SER A 166 1.38 -16.08 -8.18
CA SER A 166 0.97 -17.16 -7.25
C SER A 166 1.21 -16.80 -5.78
N THR A 167 2.05 -15.80 -5.49
CA THR A 167 2.39 -15.38 -4.11
C THR A 167 1.33 -14.52 -3.45
N GLY A 168 0.40 -13.94 -4.21
CA GLY A 168 -0.52 -12.92 -3.73
C GLY A 168 0.04 -11.49 -3.82
N ALA A 169 1.13 -11.28 -4.55
CA ALA A 169 1.67 -9.95 -4.84
C ALA A 169 0.63 -9.03 -5.49
N SER A 170 0.77 -7.72 -5.29
CA SER A 170 -0.11 -6.70 -5.82
C SER A 170 0.31 -6.24 -7.22
N GLY A 171 1.56 -6.48 -7.62
CA GLY A 171 2.07 -6.03 -8.90
C GLY A 171 3.34 -6.71 -9.35
N PHE A 172 3.62 -6.49 -10.65
CA PHE A 172 4.83 -6.95 -11.31
C PHE A 172 5.28 -5.88 -12.31
N MET A 173 6.55 -5.50 -12.26
CA MET A 173 7.15 -4.51 -13.15
C MET A 173 8.47 -5.03 -13.68
N VAL A 174 8.71 -4.77 -14.95
CA VAL A 174 10.03 -5.01 -15.57
C VAL A 174 10.88 -3.76 -15.42
N LYS A 175 12.14 -3.92 -14.98
CA LYS A 175 13.13 -2.83 -14.94
C LYS A 175 13.35 -2.23 -16.34
N PRO A 176 13.56 -0.91 -16.47
CA PRO A 176 13.81 0.07 -15.42
C PRO A 176 12.53 0.63 -14.80
N LEU A 177 12.66 1.20 -13.59
CA LEU A 177 11.64 2.02 -12.95
C LEU A 177 11.36 3.28 -13.77
N THR A 178 10.14 3.39 -14.31
CA THR A 178 9.68 4.61 -14.99
C THR A 178 8.47 5.20 -14.29
N THR A 179 8.27 6.50 -14.41
CA THR A 179 7.13 7.20 -13.81
C THR A 179 5.79 6.58 -14.25
N ASP A 180 5.65 6.24 -15.52
CA ASP A 180 4.42 5.66 -16.07
C ASP A 180 4.14 4.26 -15.52
N ASN A 181 5.18 3.42 -15.41
CA ASN A 181 5.04 2.10 -14.85
C ASN A 181 4.67 2.17 -13.35
N VAL A 182 5.28 3.06 -12.59
CA VAL A 182 4.95 3.29 -11.18
C VAL A 182 3.52 3.80 -11.04
N LYS A 183 3.10 4.82 -11.83
CA LYS A 183 1.71 5.32 -11.85
C LYS A 183 0.72 4.20 -12.14
N LYS A 184 1.00 3.36 -13.14
CA LYS A 184 0.15 2.23 -13.49
C LYS A 184 0.02 1.23 -12.33
N GLN A 185 1.14 0.85 -11.70
CA GLN A 185 1.11 -0.08 -10.56
C GLN A 185 0.36 0.49 -9.36
N PHE A 186 0.54 1.77 -9.06
CA PHE A 186 -0.16 2.41 -7.95
C PHE A 186 -1.69 2.47 -8.17
N SER A 187 -2.14 2.54 -9.43
CA SER A 187 -3.57 2.46 -9.75
C SER A 187 -4.16 1.05 -9.55
N LEU A 188 -3.31 0.03 -9.47
CA LEU A 188 -3.67 -1.38 -9.35
C LEU A 188 -3.41 -1.96 -7.96
N LEU A 189 -2.96 -1.14 -7.00
CA LEU A 189 -2.68 -1.61 -5.64
C LEU A 189 -3.90 -2.32 -5.04
N ARG A 190 -3.65 -3.49 -4.45
CA ARG A 190 -4.69 -4.30 -3.79
C ARG A 190 -5.24 -3.62 -2.55
N TYR A 191 -4.35 -2.97 -1.80
CA TYR A 191 -4.66 -2.29 -0.54
C TYR A 191 -4.39 -0.80 -0.67
N PRO A 192 -5.33 0.08 -0.21
CA PRO A 192 -5.09 1.52 -0.19
C PRO A 192 -3.92 1.84 0.74
N VAL A 193 -3.08 2.77 0.33
CA VAL A 193 -1.96 3.24 1.14
C VAL A 193 -2.19 4.72 1.45
N SER A 194 -2.58 5.01 2.69
CA SER A 194 -2.85 6.37 3.14
C SER A 194 -1.59 7.23 3.08
N GLY A 195 -1.74 8.50 2.68
CA GLY A 195 -0.63 9.45 2.64
C GLY A 195 0.25 9.39 1.38
N ILE A 196 0.14 8.37 0.55
CA ILE A 196 0.86 8.29 -0.72
C ILE A 196 -0.01 8.91 -1.82
N LYS A 197 0.22 10.20 -2.09
CA LYS A 197 -0.31 10.85 -3.29
C LYS A 197 0.77 10.79 -4.36
N LEU A 198 0.48 10.13 -5.47
CA LEU A 198 1.27 10.32 -6.69
C LEU A 198 1.12 11.79 -7.07
N ASN A 199 2.10 12.60 -6.71
CA ASN A 199 2.24 13.90 -7.33
C ASN A 199 2.49 13.64 -8.81
N VAL A 200 1.43 13.74 -9.59
CA VAL A 200 1.54 13.81 -11.03
C VAL A 200 2.41 15.03 -11.29
N LEU A 201 3.71 14.80 -11.54
CA LEU A 201 4.48 15.76 -12.25
C LEU A 201 3.70 15.96 -13.55
N SER A 202 2.94 17.05 -13.63
CA SER A 202 2.35 17.51 -14.86
C SER A 202 3.47 17.52 -15.88
N ASP A 203 3.20 16.98 -17.06
CA ASP A 203 4.03 17.10 -18.24
C ASP A 203 4.19 18.63 -18.53
N ALA A 204 5.13 19.24 -17.86
CA ALA A 204 5.55 20.60 -18.08
C ALA A 204 7.06 20.55 -18.24
N ASP A 205 7.46 20.00 -19.37
CA ASP A 205 8.68 20.36 -20.07
C ASP A 205 8.61 19.69 -21.46
N ASN A 206 7.91 20.39 -22.33
CA ASN A 206 8.05 20.24 -23.75
C ASN A 206 8.68 21.50 -24.30
#